data_9ad9f44a508a4c17305e675fb8f63572
#
_entry.id   9ad9f44a508a4c17305e675fb8f63572
#
_cell.length_a   1.000
_cell.length_b   1.000
_cell.length_c   1.000
_cell.angle_alpha   90.00
_cell.angle_beta   90.00
_cell.angle_gamma   90.00
#
_symmetry.space_group_name_H-M   'P 1'
#
loop_
_entity.id
_entity.type
_entity.pdbx_description
1 polymer ?
#
loop_
_entity_poly.entity_id
_entity_poly.type
_entity_poly.pdbx_seq_one_letter_code
_entity_poly.pdbx_strand_id
1 'polypeptide(L)'
;MPDVQIKLEQGGKVAEVGAGVGWSSISLARGFPRVKIDSVDIDAESIQQARTNVEKSGLSDRITFHHSPIERVELAGPYDLVTAFECLHDMAYPIEALEKMRCLAGSKGTVLIADEAAGDSIEENCNFLGQLFYNFSVLHCLTQAMVFPEAAGTGTAIHPSTVREYARAAGFKEVEILPIENPFWRFYRLTA
;
A
#
# COMPACT_ATOMS: atom_id res chain seq x y z
N MET A 1 -15.95 2.77 2.12
CA MET A 1 -15.62 4.22 1.94
C MET A 1 -16.46 4.80 0.79
N PRO A 2 -17.73 5.18 1.04
CA PRO A 2 -18.60 5.69 -0.03
C PRO A 2 -18.12 7.00 -0.67
N ASP A 3 -17.47 7.85 0.12
CA ASP A 3 -16.85 9.10 -0.32
C ASP A 3 -15.74 8.90 -1.35
N VAL A 4 -14.89 7.90 -1.14
CA VAL A 4 -13.84 7.52 -2.10
C VAL A 4 -14.45 6.90 -3.35
N GLN A 5 -15.41 5.98 -3.17
CA GLN A 5 -16.10 5.34 -4.30
C GLN A 5 -16.70 6.36 -5.26
N ILE A 6 -17.40 7.36 -4.75
CA ILE A 6 -18.01 8.44 -5.58
C ILE A 6 -16.95 9.14 -6.42
N LYS A 7 -15.79 9.49 -5.82
CA LYS A 7 -14.69 10.13 -6.54
C LYS A 7 -14.15 9.22 -7.66
N LEU A 8 -13.93 7.94 -7.37
CA LEU A 8 -13.42 6.98 -8.36
C LEU A 8 -14.42 6.76 -9.50
N GLU A 9 -15.71 6.67 -9.22
CA GLU A 9 -16.78 6.58 -10.22
C GLU A 9 -16.85 7.83 -11.11
N GLN A 10 -16.43 8.98 -10.62
CA GLN A 10 -16.34 10.23 -11.37
C GLN A 10 -15.05 10.38 -12.20
N GLY A 11 -14.12 9.42 -12.11
CA GLY A 11 -12.86 9.46 -12.83
C GLY A 11 -11.71 10.02 -12.00
N GLY A 12 -11.70 9.71 -10.70
CA GLY A 12 -10.66 10.13 -9.77
C GLY A 12 -9.28 9.59 -10.13
N LYS A 13 -8.25 10.22 -9.59
CA LYS A 13 -6.85 9.80 -9.73
C LYS A 13 -6.45 8.87 -8.59
N VAL A 14 -5.76 7.79 -8.93
CA VAL A 14 -5.22 6.84 -7.96
C VAL A 14 -3.70 6.77 -8.07
N ALA A 15 -3.00 6.76 -6.93
CA ALA A 15 -1.60 6.35 -6.87
C ALA A 15 -1.53 5.02 -6.11
N GLU A 16 -0.83 4.04 -6.66
CA GLU A 16 -0.60 2.76 -6.01
C GLU A 16 0.88 2.58 -5.70
N VAL A 17 1.19 2.22 -4.48
CA VAL A 17 2.55 2.00 -3.97
C VAL A 17 2.75 0.51 -3.74
N GLY A 18 3.91 -0.02 -4.17
CA GLY A 18 4.18 -1.45 -4.11
C GLY A 18 3.30 -2.22 -5.11
N ALA A 19 3.26 -1.74 -6.35
CA ALA A 19 2.35 -2.27 -7.37
C ALA A 19 2.65 -3.70 -7.81
N GLY A 20 3.85 -4.21 -7.53
CA GLY A 20 4.29 -5.53 -7.96
C GLY A 20 4.04 -5.74 -9.44
N VAL A 21 3.38 -6.84 -9.78
CA VAL A 21 3.05 -7.18 -11.17
C VAL A 21 1.72 -6.58 -11.68
N GLY A 22 1.13 -5.63 -10.95
CA GLY A 22 0.05 -4.74 -11.40
C GLY A 22 -1.37 -5.27 -11.29
N TRP A 23 -1.62 -6.36 -10.57
CA TRP A 23 -2.97 -6.95 -10.50
C TRP A 23 -3.99 -6.10 -9.73
N SER A 24 -3.58 -5.41 -8.70
CA SER A 24 -4.41 -4.46 -7.93
C SER A 24 -4.80 -3.26 -8.79
N SER A 25 -3.85 -2.66 -9.52
CA SER A 25 -4.12 -1.60 -10.50
C SER A 25 -5.12 -2.04 -11.57
N ILE A 26 -4.92 -3.23 -12.15
CA ILE A 26 -5.83 -3.80 -13.16
C ILE A 26 -7.23 -3.98 -12.57
N SER A 27 -7.34 -4.48 -11.34
CA SER A 27 -8.62 -4.69 -10.66
C SER A 27 -9.33 -3.38 -10.37
N LEU A 28 -8.61 -2.36 -9.88
CA LEU A 28 -9.14 -1.02 -9.68
C LEU A 28 -9.62 -0.39 -10.98
N ALA A 29 -8.82 -0.47 -12.04
CA ALA A 29 -9.18 0.10 -13.34
C ALA A 29 -10.39 -0.60 -13.98
N ARG A 30 -10.59 -1.89 -13.72
CA ARG A 30 -11.79 -2.63 -14.16
C ARG A 30 -13.02 -2.26 -13.34
N GLY A 31 -12.87 -2.14 -12.01
CA GLY A 31 -13.94 -1.75 -11.11
C GLY A 31 -14.40 -0.30 -11.31
N PHE A 32 -13.48 0.59 -11.69
CA PHE A 32 -13.73 2.01 -11.92
C PHE A 32 -13.23 2.42 -13.32
N PRO A 33 -14.07 2.30 -14.36
CA PRO A 33 -13.62 2.44 -15.75
C PRO A 33 -13.07 3.83 -16.14
N ARG A 34 -13.30 4.86 -15.33
CA ARG A 34 -12.86 6.22 -15.61
C ARG A 34 -11.60 6.68 -14.86
N VAL A 35 -11.07 5.87 -13.93
CA VAL A 35 -9.88 6.24 -13.16
C VAL A 35 -8.61 6.22 -14.00
N LYS A 36 -7.67 7.07 -13.60
CA LYS A 36 -6.27 7.02 -14.03
C LYS A 36 -5.42 6.62 -12.84
N ILE A 37 -4.48 5.72 -13.06
CA ILE A 37 -3.65 5.12 -12.01
C ILE A 37 -2.18 5.32 -12.33
N ASP A 38 -1.46 5.90 -11.40
CA ASP A 38 0.01 5.92 -11.36
C ASP A 38 0.48 4.90 -10.34
N SER A 39 1.20 3.88 -10.78
CA SER A 39 1.63 2.74 -9.96
C SER A 39 3.14 2.77 -9.80
N VAL A 40 3.61 2.66 -8.58
CA VAL A 40 5.02 2.79 -8.22
C VAL A 40 5.53 1.48 -7.64
N ASP A 41 6.68 1.03 -8.11
CA ASP A 41 7.39 -0.10 -7.51
C ASP A 41 8.90 0.08 -7.63
N ILE A 42 9.65 -0.48 -6.69
CA ILE A 42 11.11 -0.45 -6.67
C ILE A 42 11.73 -1.57 -7.52
N ASP A 43 10.96 -2.64 -7.81
CA ASP A 43 11.45 -3.79 -8.55
C ASP A 43 11.22 -3.65 -10.06
N ALA A 44 12.33 -3.59 -10.80
CA ALA A 44 12.31 -3.42 -12.26
C ALA A 44 11.66 -4.59 -12.99
N GLU A 45 11.84 -5.83 -12.51
CA GLU A 45 11.28 -7.03 -13.14
C GLU A 45 9.76 -7.07 -12.96
N SER A 46 9.28 -6.77 -11.75
CA SER A 46 7.84 -6.62 -11.47
C SER A 46 7.20 -5.55 -12.34
N ILE A 47 7.82 -4.38 -12.50
CA ILE A 47 7.33 -3.31 -13.38
C ILE A 47 7.25 -3.77 -14.84
N GLN A 48 8.25 -4.50 -15.33
CA GLN A 48 8.22 -5.03 -16.70
C GLN A 48 7.06 -6.02 -16.87
N GLN A 49 6.88 -6.91 -15.92
CA GLN A 49 5.76 -7.86 -15.93
C GLN A 49 4.41 -7.15 -15.81
N ALA A 50 4.31 -6.12 -14.95
CA ALA A 50 3.11 -5.31 -14.78
C ALA A 50 2.67 -4.64 -16.09
N ARG A 51 3.61 -4.03 -16.82
CA ARG A 51 3.33 -3.44 -18.14
C ARG A 51 2.78 -4.47 -19.13
N THR A 52 3.36 -5.67 -19.15
CA THR A 52 2.86 -6.78 -19.98
C THR A 52 1.44 -7.20 -19.58
N ASN A 53 1.15 -7.28 -18.28
CA ASN A 53 -0.17 -7.66 -17.78
C ASN A 53 -1.23 -6.60 -18.12
N VAL A 54 -0.87 -5.33 -17.99
CA VAL A 54 -1.75 -4.18 -18.31
C VAL A 54 -2.03 -4.12 -19.82
N GLU A 55 -1.01 -4.33 -20.66
CA GLU A 55 -1.18 -4.40 -22.12
C GLU A 55 -2.16 -5.52 -22.51
N LYS A 56 -1.95 -6.73 -22.01
CA LYS A 56 -2.86 -7.87 -22.23
C LYS A 56 -4.27 -7.62 -21.73
N SER A 57 -4.42 -6.75 -20.73
CA SER A 57 -5.72 -6.34 -20.16
C SER A 57 -6.39 -5.20 -20.91
N GLY A 58 -5.72 -4.58 -21.90
CA GLY A 58 -6.23 -3.44 -22.65
C GLY A 58 -6.37 -2.16 -21.82
N LEU A 59 -5.49 -1.95 -20.84
CA LEU A 59 -5.59 -0.87 -19.85
C LEU A 59 -4.40 0.11 -19.89
N SER A 60 -3.52 0.01 -20.90
CA SER A 60 -2.29 0.80 -21.01
C SER A 60 -2.53 2.32 -21.14
N ASP A 61 -3.72 2.74 -21.53
CA ASP A 61 -4.13 4.14 -21.60
C ASP A 61 -4.54 4.73 -20.24
N ARG A 62 -4.70 3.88 -19.22
CA ARG A 62 -5.22 4.28 -17.90
C ARG A 62 -4.27 3.98 -16.73
N ILE A 63 -3.28 3.12 -16.91
CA ILE A 63 -2.34 2.71 -15.86
C ILE A 63 -0.92 3.01 -16.33
N THR A 64 -0.20 3.82 -15.56
CA THR A 64 1.21 4.16 -15.79
C THR A 64 2.08 3.60 -14.67
N PHE A 65 3.19 2.95 -15.01
CA PHE A 65 4.13 2.39 -14.04
C PHE A 65 5.41 3.20 -13.95
N HIS A 66 5.82 3.50 -12.73
CA HIS A 66 7.02 4.23 -12.35
C HIS A 66 7.97 3.31 -11.57
N HIS A 67 9.16 3.06 -12.12
CA HIS A 67 10.21 2.31 -11.43
C HIS A 67 11.00 3.28 -10.55
N SER A 68 10.66 3.35 -9.28
CA SER A 68 11.29 4.24 -8.31
C SER A 68 10.93 3.84 -6.88
N PRO A 69 11.80 4.08 -5.89
CA PRO A 69 11.35 4.14 -4.49
C PRO A 69 10.28 5.22 -4.34
N ILE A 70 9.26 4.95 -3.51
CA ILE A 70 8.13 5.88 -3.34
C ILE A 70 8.58 7.24 -2.82
N GLU A 71 9.58 7.29 -1.95
CA GLU A 71 10.09 8.51 -1.34
C GLU A 71 10.69 9.47 -2.38
N ARG A 72 11.14 8.94 -3.52
CA ARG A 72 11.85 9.69 -4.58
C ARG A 72 11.02 9.90 -5.83
N VAL A 73 9.86 9.25 -5.95
CA VAL A 73 9.05 9.37 -7.16
C VAL A 73 8.50 10.79 -7.34
N GLU A 74 8.56 11.30 -8.55
CA GLU A 74 7.98 12.59 -8.93
C GLU A 74 6.62 12.36 -9.58
N LEU A 75 5.55 12.50 -8.81
CA LEU A 75 4.17 12.38 -9.27
C LEU A 75 3.40 13.67 -9.02
N ALA A 76 2.60 14.05 -9.99
CA ALA A 76 1.76 15.25 -9.94
C ALA A 76 0.42 14.96 -9.24
N GLY A 77 0.40 15.04 -7.90
CA GLY A 77 -0.84 15.00 -7.12
C GLY A 77 -1.72 16.25 -7.32
N PRO A 78 -2.82 16.40 -6.56
CA PRO A 78 -3.28 15.44 -5.58
C PRO A 78 -4.01 14.25 -6.19
N TYR A 79 -3.97 13.13 -5.48
CA TYR A 79 -4.70 11.90 -5.79
C TYR A 79 -5.92 11.76 -4.87
N ASP A 80 -7.03 11.24 -5.40
CA ASP A 80 -8.23 10.96 -4.61
C ASP A 80 -8.08 9.77 -3.70
N LEU A 81 -7.27 8.80 -4.14
CA LEU A 81 -6.89 7.61 -3.40
C LEU A 81 -5.41 7.30 -3.61
N VAL A 82 -4.71 7.03 -2.52
CA VAL A 82 -3.35 6.46 -2.55
C VAL A 82 -3.42 5.12 -1.83
N THR A 83 -2.91 4.06 -2.45
CA THR A 83 -2.98 2.70 -1.90
C THR A 83 -1.61 2.10 -1.64
N ALA A 84 -1.51 1.26 -0.62
CA ALA A 84 -0.40 0.34 -0.38
C ALA A 84 -1.00 -1.00 0.09
N PHE A 85 -0.86 -2.03 -0.73
CA PHE A 85 -1.42 -3.35 -0.46
C PHE A 85 -0.29 -4.37 -0.33
N GLU A 86 -0.20 -5.05 0.80
CA GLU A 86 0.79 -6.08 1.09
C GLU A 86 2.24 -5.59 0.89
N CYS A 87 2.55 -4.37 1.30
CA CYS A 87 3.87 -3.81 1.07
C CYS A 87 4.39 -2.85 2.15
N LEU A 88 3.55 -2.31 3.04
CA LEU A 88 4.03 -1.39 4.08
C LEU A 88 4.99 -2.10 5.04
N HIS A 89 4.71 -3.34 5.38
CA HIS A 89 5.54 -4.16 6.26
C HIS A 89 6.91 -4.52 5.65
N ASP A 90 7.02 -4.48 4.31
CA ASP A 90 8.24 -4.77 3.56
C ASP A 90 9.14 -3.53 3.36
N MET A 91 8.61 -2.33 3.61
CA MET A 91 9.35 -1.10 3.37
C MET A 91 10.47 -0.91 4.38
N ALA A 92 11.66 -0.57 3.88
CA ALA A 92 12.79 -0.21 4.74
C ALA A 92 12.51 1.09 5.50
N TYR A 93 11.83 2.05 4.89
CA TYR A 93 11.54 3.38 5.40
C TYR A 93 10.04 3.68 5.37
N PRO A 94 9.22 2.99 6.18
CA PRO A 94 7.76 3.09 6.12
C PRO A 94 7.22 4.48 6.50
N ILE A 95 7.92 5.22 7.35
CA ILE A 95 7.50 6.57 7.76
C ILE A 95 7.65 7.53 6.58
N GLU A 96 8.79 7.55 5.91
CA GLU A 96 9.06 8.38 4.73
C GLU A 96 8.11 8.02 3.56
N ALA A 97 7.85 6.73 3.39
CA ALA A 97 6.88 6.26 2.41
C ALA A 97 5.48 6.81 2.72
N LEU A 98 5.03 6.73 3.96
CA LEU A 98 3.75 7.28 4.42
C LEU A 98 3.68 8.81 4.31
N GLU A 99 4.77 9.53 4.61
CA GLU A 99 4.86 10.98 4.39
C GLU A 99 4.63 11.34 2.92
N LYS A 100 5.28 10.60 2.01
CA LYS A 100 5.10 10.78 0.58
C LYS A 100 3.65 10.46 0.15
N MET A 101 3.09 9.36 0.62
CA MET A 101 1.69 9.00 0.34
C MET A 101 0.73 10.09 0.83
N ARG A 102 0.96 10.65 2.01
CA ARG A 102 0.18 11.79 2.53
C ARG A 102 0.29 13.03 1.65
N CYS A 103 1.49 13.37 1.20
CA CYS A 103 1.71 14.46 0.25
C CYS A 103 0.97 14.24 -1.06
N LEU A 104 1.00 13.03 -1.60
CA LEU A 104 0.30 12.65 -2.84
C LEU A 104 -1.23 12.74 -2.68
N ALA A 105 -1.78 12.31 -1.56
CA ALA A 105 -3.21 12.42 -1.26
C ALA A 105 -3.65 13.88 -1.03
N GLY A 106 -2.76 14.72 -0.51
CA GLY A 106 -3.09 16.09 -0.13
C GLY A 106 -4.17 16.13 0.96
N SER A 107 -4.81 17.27 1.12
CA SER A 107 -5.80 17.47 2.21
C SER A 107 -7.18 16.85 1.94
N LYS A 108 -7.44 16.33 0.76
CA LYS A 108 -8.76 15.79 0.34
C LYS A 108 -8.72 14.35 -0.12
N GLY A 109 -7.55 13.80 -0.37
CA GLY A 109 -7.37 12.40 -0.72
C GLY A 109 -7.40 11.50 0.51
N THR A 110 -7.50 10.21 0.25
CA THR A 110 -7.47 9.17 1.27
C THR A 110 -6.29 8.25 1.00
N VAL A 111 -5.58 7.84 2.04
CA VAL A 111 -4.61 6.74 1.97
C VAL A 111 -5.29 5.48 2.49
N LEU A 112 -5.23 4.40 1.71
CA LEU A 112 -5.75 3.08 2.06
C LEU A 112 -4.60 2.08 2.09
N ILE A 113 -4.42 1.45 3.24
CA ILE A 113 -3.43 0.38 3.42
C ILE A 113 -4.18 -0.91 3.68
N ALA A 114 -3.75 -1.99 3.05
CA ALA A 114 -4.12 -3.34 3.42
C ALA A 114 -2.85 -4.12 3.73
N ASP A 115 -2.80 -4.67 4.93
CA ASP A 115 -1.67 -5.45 5.40
C ASP A 115 -2.16 -6.59 6.30
N GLU A 116 -1.29 -7.48 6.74
CA GLU A 116 -1.70 -8.66 7.49
C GLU A 116 -2.50 -8.31 8.75
N ALA A 117 -3.48 -9.14 9.05
CA ALA A 117 -4.36 -8.96 10.21
C ALA A 117 -3.71 -9.48 11.50
N ALA A 118 -2.43 -9.17 11.75
CA ALA A 118 -1.76 -9.50 13.00
C ALA A 118 -2.39 -8.77 14.19
N GLY A 119 -2.37 -9.41 15.37
CA GLY A 119 -2.75 -8.78 16.64
C GLY A 119 -1.66 -7.87 17.20
N ASP A 120 -1.97 -7.13 18.25
CA ASP A 120 -1.03 -6.19 18.89
C ASP A 120 -0.05 -6.88 19.88
N SER A 121 -0.22 -8.17 20.12
CA SER A 121 0.67 -8.93 21.02
C SER A 121 1.01 -10.33 20.48
N ILE A 122 2.05 -10.93 21.04
CA ILE A 122 2.42 -12.31 20.71
C ILE A 122 1.29 -13.27 21.06
N GLU A 123 0.63 -13.06 22.20
CA GLU A 123 -0.47 -13.89 22.68
C GLU A 123 -1.66 -13.88 21.70
N GLU A 124 -2.01 -12.71 21.13
CA GLU A 124 -3.04 -12.59 20.12
C GLU A 124 -2.67 -13.29 18.81
N ASN A 125 -1.38 -13.44 18.55
CA ASN A 125 -0.84 -14.10 17.37
C ASN A 125 -0.51 -15.58 17.60
N CYS A 126 -0.80 -16.14 18.79
CA CYS A 126 -0.66 -17.58 19.08
C CYS A 126 -1.76 -18.42 18.40
N ASN A 127 -1.84 -18.32 17.08
CA ASN A 127 -2.77 -19.05 16.22
C ASN A 127 -2.09 -19.39 14.88
N PHE A 128 -2.79 -20.12 14.00
CA PHE A 128 -2.21 -20.56 12.73
C PHE A 128 -1.78 -19.38 11.82
N LEU A 129 -2.59 -18.33 11.71
CA LEU A 129 -2.24 -17.18 10.86
C LEU A 129 -1.08 -16.36 11.45
N GLY A 130 -1.08 -16.14 12.76
CA GLY A 130 0.04 -15.48 13.42
C GLY A 130 1.35 -16.23 13.23
N GLN A 131 1.34 -17.56 13.40
CA GLN A 131 2.52 -18.38 13.09
C GLN A 131 2.95 -18.26 11.64
N LEU A 132 2.00 -18.24 10.70
CA LEU A 132 2.28 -18.04 9.27
C LEU A 132 2.96 -16.69 9.03
N PHE A 133 2.41 -15.60 9.56
CA PHE A 133 2.95 -14.24 9.39
C PHE A 133 4.38 -14.13 9.97
N TYR A 134 4.62 -14.64 11.18
CA TYR A 134 5.98 -14.63 11.76
C TYR A 134 6.97 -15.47 10.96
N ASN A 135 6.55 -16.62 10.41
CA ASN A 135 7.41 -17.43 9.56
C ASN A 135 7.76 -16.71 8.24
N PHE A 136 6.77 -16.12 7.55
CA PHE A 136 7.04 -15.31 6.36
C PHE A 136 7.92 -14.11 6.68
N SER A 137 7.69 -13.47 7.82
CA SER A 137 8.52 -12.35 8.26
C SER A 137 9.99 -12.73 8.31
N VAL A 138 10.32 -13.79 9.08
CA VAL A 138 11.72 -14.21 9.27
C VAL A 138 12.36 -14.75 8.00
N LEU A 139 11.59 -15.46 7.16
CA LEU A 139 12.13 -16.12 5.97
C LEU A 139 12.22 -15.18 4.76
N HIS A 140 11.44 -14.09 4.72
CA HIS A 140 11.32 -13.23 3.54
C HIS A 140 11.26 -11.75 3.89
N CYS A 141 10.13 -11.24 4.36
CA CYS A 141 9.84 -9.81 4.41
C CYS A 141 10.81 -9.00 5.30
N LEU A 142 11.03 -9.46 6.53
CA LEU A 142 11.96 -8.80 7.45
C LEU A 142 13.39 -8.79 6.88
N THR A 143 13.84 -9.92 6.33
CA THR A 143 15.20 -10.05 5.80
C THR A 143 15.42 -9.21 4.55
N GLN A 144 14.39 -9.03 3.71
CA GLN A 144 14.46 -8.12 2.55
C GLN A 144 14.60 -6.66 2.99
N ALA A 145 13.80 -6.19 3.93
CA ALA A 145 13.90 -4.83 4.43
C ALA A 145 15.25 -4.55 5.09
N MET A 146 15.76 -5.49 5.86
CA MET A 146 16.98 -5.35 6.65
C MET A 146 18.29 -5.28 5.83
N VAL A 147 18.26 -5.45 4.50
CA VAL A 147 19.44 -5.22 3.65
C VAL A 147 19.74 -3.72 3.48
N PHE A 148 18.77 -2.86 3.78
CA PHE A 148 18.96 -1.41 3.72
C PHE A 148 19.48 -0.88 5.06
N PRO A 149 20.41 0.10 5.05
CA PRO A 149 20.87 0.75 6.28
C PRO A 149 19.72 1.40 7.04
N GLU A 150 19.71 1.27 8.36
CA GLU A 150 18.70 1.92 9.24
C GLU A 150 17.25 1.58 8.91
N ALA A 151 17.02 0.42 8.28
CA ALA A 151 15.66 -0.04 8.01
C ALA A 151 14.85 -0.22 9.28
N ALA A 152 13.55 0.06 9.21
CA ALA A 152 12.62 -0.09 10.34
C ALA A 152 12.51 -1.54 10.83
N GLY A 153 12.71 -2.53 9.95
CA GLY A 153 12.69 -3.94 10.32
C GLY A 153 11.32 -4.42 10.80
N THR A 154 10.26 -4.01 10.13
CA THR A 154 8.87 -4.32 10.51
C THR A 154 8.54 -5.80 10.29
N GLY A 155 8.63 -6.26 9.05
CA GLY A 155 8.27 -7.63 8.65
C GLY A 155 6.77 -7.90 8.62
N THR A 156 6.40 -9.05 8.09
CA THR A 156 5.02 -9.46 7.75
C THR A 156 4.02 -9.32 8.91
N ALA A 157 4.43 -9.62 10.14
CA ALA A 157 3.54 -9.52 11.31
C ALA A 157 3.41 -8.07 11.82
N ILE A 158 3.06 -7.16 10.94
CA ILE A 158 2.89 -5.74 11.31
C ILE A 158 1.70 -5.54 12.25
N HIS A 159 1.97 -5.00 13.43
CA HIS A 159 0.94 -4.77 14.44
C HIS A 159 0.12 -3.50 14.14
N PRO A 160 -1.18 -3.46 14.47
CA PRO A 160 -2.00 -2.24 14.33
C PRO A 160 -1.42 -1.01 15.06
N SER A 161 -0.82 -1.23 16.22
CA SER A 161 -0.11 -0.17 16.97
C SER A 161 1.07 0.39 16.17
N THR A 162 1.82 -0.45 15.48
CA THR A 162 2.95 -0.04 14.62
C THR A 162 2.47 0.80 13.44
N VAL A 163 1.38 0.37 12.76
CA VAL A 163 0.80 1.17 11.67
C VAL A 163 0.36 2.55 12.16
N ARG A 164 -0.28 2.63 13.35
CA ARG A 164 -0.67 3.91 13.95
C ARG A 164 0.53 4.78 14.33
N GLU A 165 1.59 4.18 14.83
CA GLU A 165 2.83 4.89 15.17
C GLU A 165 3.48 5.49 13.92
N TYR A 166 3.67 4.69 12.86
CA TYR A 166 4.22 5.15 11.59
C TYR A 166 3.37 6.26 10.95
N ALA A 167 2.05 6.06 10.91
CA ALA A 167 1.14 7.05 10.36
C ALA A 167 1.17 8.37 11.14
N ARG A 168 1.24 8.32 12.47
CA ARG A 168 1.36 9.51 13.32
C ARG A 168 2.69 10.22 13.06
N ALA A 169 3.80 9.49 13.01
CA ALA A 169 5.12 10.03 12.70
C ALA A 169 5.14 10.69 11.31
N ALA A 170 4.46 10.11 10.32
CA ALA A 170 4.29 10.65 8.98
C ALA A 170 3.30 11.84 8.89
N GLY A 171 2.69 12.25 10.02
CA GLY A 171 1.83 13.43 10.11
C GLY A 171 0.37 13.22 9.72
N PHE A 172 -0.12 11.98 9.68
CA PHE A 172 -1.56 11.71 9.58
C PHE A 172 -2.27 12.04 10.89
N LYS A 173 -3.49 12.59 10.78
CA LYS A 173 -4.30 12.94 11.95
C LYS A 173 -5.10 11.77 12.48
N GLU A 174 -5.53 10.89 11.60
CA GLU A 174 -6.41 9.79 11.93
C GLU A 174 -6.02 8.51 11.19
N VAL A 175 -6.12 7.39 11.90
CA VAL A 175 -5.97 6.03 11.38
C VAL A 175 -7.19 5.23 11.80
N GLU A 176 -8.08 5.01 10.88
CA GLU A 176 -9.29 4.19 11.05
C GLU A 176 -9.01 2.76 10.57
N ILE A 177 -9.31 1.77 11.40
CA ILE A 177 -9.41 0.37 10.95
C ILE A 177 -10.80 0.19 10.38
N LEU A 178 -10.88 -0.12 9.09
CA LEU A 178 -12.15 -0.31 8.41
C LEU A 178 -12.84 -1.60 8.89
N PRO A 179 -14.17 -1.60 9.08
CA PRO A 179 -14.93 -2.77 9.52
C PRO A 179 -15.13 -3.76 8.36
N ILE A 180 -14.04 -4.25 7.80
CA ILE A 180 -14.02 -5.27 6.75
C ILE A 180 -13.57 -6.56 7.37
N GLU A 181 -14.46 -7.54 7.46
CA GLU A 181 -14.13 -8.86 7.96
C GLU A 181 -13.31 -9.63 6.93
N ASN A 182 -12.04 -9.79 7.21
CA ASN A 182 -11.12 -10.62 6.44
C ASN A 182 -10.13 -11.28 7.41
N PRO A 183 -9.96 -12.62 7.35
CA PRO A 183 -9.08 -13.30 8.31
C PRO A 183 -7.59 -13.05 8.05
N PHE A 184 -7.22 -12.65 6.83
CA PHE A 184 -5.83 -12.49 6.42
C PHE A 184 -5.41 -11.03 6.43
N TRP A 185 -6.27 -10.09 5.97
CA TRP A 185 -5.93 -8.68 5.81
C TRP A 185 -6.71 -7.77 6.74
N ARG A 186 -6.03 -6.73 7.21
CA ARG A 186 -6.60 -5.59 7.91
C ARG A 186 -6.47 -4.35 7.03
N PHE A 187 -7.55 -3.59 6.96
CA PHE A 187 -7.63 -2.40 6.13
C PHE A 187 -7.59 -1.15 6.99
N TYR A 188 -6.69 -0.22 6.66
CA TYR A 188 -6.51 1.03 7.36
C TYR A 188 -6.80 2.19 6.42
N ARG A 189 -7.69 3.10 6.85
CA ARG A 189 -7.90 4.38 6.21
C ARG A 189 -7.14 5.45 6.97
N LEU A 190 -6.26 6.19 6.28
CA LEU A 190 -5.50 7.28 6.84
C LEU A 190 -5.95 8.60 6.22
N THR A 191 -6.15 9.62 7.06
CA THR A 191 -6.54 10.98 6.62
C THR A 191 -5.57 12.03 7.16
N ALA A 192 -5.28 13.07 6.32
CA ALA A 192 -4.32 14.12 6.60
C ALA A 192 -4.89 15.22 7.54
#